data_fcff7566aa844dc87ab0fcdc091e1d02
#
_entry.id   fcff7566aa844dc87ab0fcdc091e1d02
#
_cell.length_a   1.000
_cell.length_b   1.000
_cell.length_c   1.000
_cell.angle_alpha   90.00
_cell.angle_beta   90.00
_cell.angle_gamma   90.00
#
_symmetry.space_group_name_H-M   'P 1'
#
loop_
_entity.id
_entity.type
_entity.pdbx_description
1 polymer ?
#
loop_
_entity_poly.entity_id
_entity_poly.type
_entity_poly.pdbx_seq_one_letter_code
_entity_poly.pdbx_strand_id
1 'polypeptide(L)'
;FLDKPAAQALRSQVQAARQAEQEAQTALEQAQLQRSKTRSESQSARETFNNWLATRSVTQRAEHDPDVLARTQALDALKQAERTTQQAVEAQQQAALDARQAAAAAQARLSTLEAAGYEKLNAERRKVELRVFLYRLALTLPLLVVAGWLFVKKRKSTYWPFVWGFILFAFFA
;
A
#
# COMPACT_ATOMS: atom_id res chain seq x y z
N PHE A 1 15.47 12.06 -15.55
CA PHE A 1 14.38 11.32 -16.19
C PHE A 1 13.08 11.34 -15.37
N LEU A 2 13.14 11.39 -14.06
CA LEU A 2 12.02 11.72 -13.19
C LEU A 2 11.96 13.23 -13.00
N ASP A 3 10.78 13.80 -13.14
CA ASP A 3 10.52 15.18 -12.74
C ASP A 3 10.63 15.26 -11.22
N LYS A 4 11.80 15.68 -10.73
CA LYS A 4 12.10 15.68 -9.28
C LYS A 4 11.06 16.44 -8.45
N PRO A 5 10.61 17.66 -8.82
CA PRO A 5 9.61 18.38 -8.06
C PRO A 5 8.25 17.66 -8.07
N ALA A 6 7.82 17.06 -9.20
CA ALA A 6 6.58 16.30 -9.27
C ALA A 6 6.64 15.02 -8.39
N ALA A 7 7.78 14.32 -8.40
CA ALA A 7 7.96 13.14 -7.55
C ALA A 7 8.00 13.49 -6.06
N GLN A 8 8.61 14.62 -5.68
CA GLN A 8 8.60 15.10 -4.30
C GLN A 8 7.21 15.51 -3.84
N ALA A 9 6.44 16.22 -4.68
CA ALA A 9 5.06 16.59 -4.39
C ALA A 9 4.16 15.36 -4.20
N LEU A 10 4.30 14.33 -5.05
CA LEU A 10 3.56 13.08 -4.89
C LEU A 10 3.97 12.31 -3.64
N ARG A 11 5.24 12.28 -3.28
CA ARG A 11 5.70 11.64 -2.04
C ARG A 11 5.16 12.34 -0.80
N SER A 12 5.12 13.67 -0.78
CA SER A 12 4.50 14.40 0.32
C SER A 12 2.99 14.14 0.41
N GLN A 13 2.29 14.03 -0.74
CA GLN A 13 0.88 13.63 -0.77
C GLN A 13 0.66 12.21 -0.23
N VAL A 14 1.50 11.25 -0.58
CA VAL A 14 1.44 9.87 -0.05
C VAL A 14 1.65 9.88 1.46
N GLN A 15 2.62 10.64 1.97
CA GLN A 15 2.85 10.76 3.41
C GLN A 15 1.65 11.36 4.13
N ALA A 16 1.10 12.46 3.61
CA ALA A 16 -0.09 13.09 4.19
C ALA A 16 -1.32 12.15 4.16
N ALA A 17 -1.52 11.42 3.07
CA ALA A 17 -2.61 10.46 2.96
C ALA A 17 -2.47 9.28 3.93
N ARG A 18 -1.24 8.78 4.15
CA ARG A 18 -0.96 7.74 5.15
C ARG A 18 -1.15 8.23 6.57
N GLN A 19 -0.79 9.46 6.87
CA GLN A 19 -1.05 10.07 8.17
C GLN A 19 -2.55 10.18 8.42
N ALA A 20 -3.32 10.67 7.44
CA ALA A 20 -4.77 10.75 7.52
C ALA A 20 -5.42 9.36 7.70
N GLU A 21 -4.90 8.31 7.05
CA GLU A 21 -5.36 6.93 7.25
C GLU A 21 -5.11 6.46 8.69
N GLN A 22 -3.92 6.73 9.25
CA GLN A 22 -3.60 6.38 10.64
C GLN A 22 -4.47 7.14 11.65
N GLU A 23 -4.68 8.44 11.43
CA GLU A 23 -5.57 9.26 12.27
C GLU A 23 -7.01 8.73 12.22
N ALA A 24 -7.52 8.40 11.04
CA ALA A 24 -8.86 7.85 10.88
C ALA A 24 -9.00 6.46 11.54
N GLN A 25 -7.98 5.61 11.48
CA GLN A 25 -7.96 4.34 12.19
C GLN A 25 -7.96 4.53 13.70
N THR A 26 -7.15 5.43 14.22
CA THR A 26 -7.11 5.75 15.65
C THR A 26 -8.47 6.29 16.13
N ALA A 27 -9.11 7.16 15.35
CA ALA A 27 -10.44 7.67 15.65
C ALA A 27 -11.51 6.57 15.67
N LEU A 28 -11.41 5.61 14.73
CA LEU A 28 -12.30 4.43 14.69
C LEU A 28 -12.12 3.56 15.95
N GLU A 29 -10.89 3.27 16.35
CA GLU A 29 -10.60 2.49 17.56
C GLU A 29 -11.16 3.18 18.81
N GLN A 30 -10.99 4.50 18.93
CA GLN A 30 -11.57 5.28 20.03
C GLN A 30 -13.10 5.22 20.04
N ALA A 31 -13.73 5.36 18.88
CA ALA A 31 -15.18 5.25 18.75
C ALA A 31 -15.70 3.85 19.13
N GLN A 32 -15.00 2.79 18.75
CA GLN A 32 -15.32 1.41 19.14
C GLN A 32 -15.19 1.19 20.64
N LEU A 33 -14.16 1.74 21.26
CA LEU A 33 -13.92 1.69 22.68
C LEU A 33 -15.04 2.41 23.46
N GLN A 34 -15.44 3.60 23.00
CA GLN A 34 -16.55 4.35 23.57
C GLN A 34 -17.86 3.58 23.44
N ARG A 35 -18.13 2.98 22.27
CA ARG A 35 -19.31 2.14 22.06
C ARG A 35 -19.32 0.93 23.01
N SER A 36 -18.19 0.24 23.17
CA SER A 36 -18.10 -0.92 24.08
C SER A 36 -18.40 -0.53 25.52
N LYS A 37 -17.90 0.62 25.98
CA LYS A 37 -18.16 1.19 27.28
C LYS A 37 -19.67 1.49 27.46
N THR A 38 -20.24 2.24 26.56
CA THR A 38 -21.68 2.61 26.61
C THR A 38 -22.58 1.39 26.56
N ARG A 39 -22.22 0.37 25.77
CA ARG A 39 -22.95 -0.91 25.72
C ARG A 39 -22.88 -1.67 27.05
N SER A 40 -21.71 -1.75 27.67
CA SER A 40 -21.53 -2.38 28.98
C SER A 40 -22.33 -1.65 30.05
N GLU A 41 -22.32 -0.32 30.08
CA GLU A 41 -23.12 0.50 30.99
C GLU A 41 -24.63 0.26 30.79
N SER A 42 -25.10 0.26 29.55
CA SER A 42 -26.49 -0.02 29.20
C SER A 42 -26.92 -1.43 29.64
N GLN A 43 -26.06 -2.43 29.44
CA GLN A 43 -26.35 -3.81 29.83
C GLN A 43 -26.39 -3.95 31.35
N SER A 44 -25.42 -3.42 32.08
CA SER A 44 -25.40 -3.45 33.53
C SER A 44 -26.58 -2.71 34.13
N ALA A 45 -26.98 -1.57 33.58
CA ALA A 45 -28.16 -0.85 34.05
C ALA A 45 -29.46 -1.65 33.82
N ARG A 46 -29.58 -2.38 32.70
CA ARG A 46 -30.74 -3.26 32.43
C ARG A 46 -30.77 -4.43 33.40
N GLU A 47 -29.64 -5.08 33.67
CA GLU A 47 -29.55 -6.16 34.66
C GLU A 47 -29.93 -5.69 36.04
N THR A 48 -29.43 -4.54 36.48
CA THR A 48 -29.79 -3.91 37.74
C THR A 48 -31.27 -3.58 37.84
N PHE A 49 -31.83 -3.05 36.78
CA PHE A 49 -33.29 -2.74 36.68
C PHE A 49 -34.13 -4.02 36.75
N ASN A 50 -33.79 -5.08 36.03
CA ASN A 50 -34.47 -6.35 36.04
C ASN A 50 -34.44 -7.02 37.44
N ASN A 51 -33.24 -7.01 38.10
CA ASN A 51 -33.10 -7.52 39.45
C ASN A 51 -33.93 -6.72 40.45
N TRP A 52 -33.96 -5.41 40.33
CA TRP A 52 -34.77 -4.54 41.18
C TRP A 52 -36.28 -4.78 40.92
N LEU A 53 -36.71 -4.95 39.68
CA LEU A 53 -38.09 -5.26 39.34
C LEU A 53 -38.51 -6.62 39.91
N ALA A 54 -37.66 -7.66 39.85
CA ALA A 54 -37.92 -8.98 40.39
C ALA A 54 -38.10 -8.96 41.90
N THR A 55 -37.37 -8.11 42.64
CA THR A 55 -37.56 -7.94 44.05
C THR A 55 -38.80 -7.20 44.46
N ARG A 56 -39.40 -6.43 43.52
CA ARG A 56 -40.62 -5.58 43.73
C ARG A 56 -41.92 -6.19 43.24
N SER A 57 -41.91 -7.40 42.74
CA SER A 57 -43.04 -8.07 42.09
C SER A 57 -44.33 -8.16 42.95
N VAL A 58 -44.36 -7.61 44.14
CA VAL A 58 -45.46 -7.68 45.09
C VAL A 58 -46.35 -6.43 45.11
N THR A 59 -45.93 -5.31 44.50
CA THR A 59 -46.73 -4.06 44.49
C THR A 59 -47.52 -3.91 43.20
N GLN A 60 -48.81 -3.96 43.28
CA GLN A 60 -49.81 -4.16 42.21
C GLN A 60 -50.04 -3.01 41.21
N ARG A 61 -49.23 -1.94 41.13
CA ARG A 61 -49.44 -0.83 40.18
C ARG A 61 -48.10 -0.22 39.73
N ALA A 62 -47.36 -0.96 38.92
CA ALA A 62 -46.09 -0.49 38.33
C ALA A 62 -46.25 0.75 37.46
N GLU A 63 -47.41 0.97 36.87
CA GLU A 63 -47.63 2.06 35.91
C GLU A 63 -47.68 3.46 36.51
N HIS A 64 -47.86 3.57 37.84
CA HIS A 64 -47.94 4.84 38.56
C HIS A 64 -46.80 5.01 39.58
N ASP A 65 -45.81 4.11 39.59
CA ASP A 65 -44.66 4.22 40.51
C ASP A 65 -43.61 5.19 39.91
N PRO A 66 -43.37 6.35 40.55
CA PRO A 66 -42.43 7.32 40.05
C PRO A 66 -40.99 6.77 39.92
N ASP A 67 -40.61 5.79 40.74
CA ASP A 67 -39.30 5.15 40.69
C ASP A 67 -39.14 4.28 39.43
N VAL A 68 -40.21 3.56 39.00
CA VAL A 68 -40.24 2.79 37.77
C VAL A 68 -40.07 3.72 36.57
N LEU A 69 -40.83 4.82 36.54
CA LEU A 69 -40.78 5.80 35.48
C LEU A 69 -39.38 6.45 35.36
N ALA A 70 -38.80 6.88 36.48
CA ALA A 70 -37.46 7.48 36.48
C ALA A 70 -36.37 6.51 35.97
N ARG A 71 -36.43 5.23 36.38
CA ARG A 71 -35.47 4.21 35.93
C ARG A 71 -35.66 3.83 34.47
N THR A 72 -36.91 3.78 33.98
CA THR A 72 -37.20 3.55 32.58
C THR A 72 -36.66 4.69 31.71
N GLN A 73 -36.86 5.94 32.12
CA GLN A 73 -36.28 7.10 31.45
C GLN A 73 -34.73 7.06 31.40
N ALA A 74 -34.12 6.65 32.51
CA ALA A 74 -32.66 6.48 32.55
C ALA A 74 -32.17 5.37 31.58
N LEU A 75 -32.88 4.26 31.48
CA LEU A 75 -32.60 3.20 30.51
C LEU A 75 -32.78 3.68 29.05
N ASP A 76 -33.82 4.46 28.78
CA ASP A 76 -34.04 5.04 27.46
C ASP A 76 -32.91 6.03 27.07
N ALA A 77 -32.44 6.82 28.03
CA ALA A 77 -31.29 7.70 27.82
C ALA A 77 -30.00 6.92 27.49
N LEU A 78 -29.74 5.82 28.21
CA LEU A 78 -28.61 4.94 27.92
C LEU A 78 -28.74 4.26 26.55
N LYS A 79 -29.93 3.83 26.17
CA LYS A 79 -30.21 3.25 24.86
C LYS A 79 -30.00 4.27 23.73
N GLN A 80 -30.38 5.53 23.97
CA GLN A 80 -30.11 6.61 23.03
C GLN A 80 -28.61 6.90 22.91
N ALA A 81 -27.86 6.89 24.03
CA ALA A 81 -26.40 7.03 24.03
C ALA A 81 -25.73 5.85 23.28
N GLU A 82 -26.24 4.63 23.42
CA GLU A 82 -25.74 3.46 22.66
C GLU A 82 -25.97 3.64 21.14
N ARG A 83 -27.11 4.18 20.72
CA ARG A 83 -27.38 4.46 19.32
C ARG A 83 -26.48 5.55 18.76
N THR A 84 -26.24 6.62 19.50
CA THR A 84 -25.34 7.69 19.05
C THR A 84 -23.90 7.23 18.94
N THR A 85 -23.41 6.41 19.88
CA THR A 85 -22.06 5.83 19.77
C THR A 85 -21.95 4.82 18.64
N GLN A 86 -23.02 4.06 18.33
CA GLN A 86 -23.06 3.20 17.15
C GLN A 86 -22.96 4.00 15.85
N GLN A 87 -23.72 5.09 15.72
CA GLN A 87 -23.64 5.98 14.55
C GLN A 87 -22.26 6.62 14.41
N ALA A 88 -21.62 6.98 15.54
CA ALA A 88 -20.26 7.49 15.52
C ALA A 88 -19.27 6.45 14.99
N VAL A 89 -19.40 5.18 15.38
CA VAL A 89 -18.56 4.09 14.85
C VAL A 89 -18.75 3.93 13.34
N GLU A 90 -20.00 3.94 12.87
CA GLU A 90 -20.31 3.82 11.44
C GLU A 90 -19.72 4.98 10.63
N ALA A 91 -19.82 6.21 11.15
CA ALA A 91 -19.21 7.38 10.51
C ALA A 91 -17.68 7.28 10.47
N GLN A 92 -17.04 6.82 11.54
CA GLN A 92 -15.58 6.65 11.58
C GLN A 92 -15.13 5.47 10.71
N GLN A 93 -15.92 4.41 10.58
CA GLN A 93 -15.64 3.33 9.63
C GLN A 93 -15.62 3.85 8.18
N GLN A 94 -16.60 4.66 7.81
CA GLN A 94 -16.64 5.26 6.48
C GLN A 94 -15.43 6.17 6.27
N ALA A 95 -15.10 7.03 7.23
CA ALA A 95 -13.94 7.92 7.15
C ALA A 95 -12.62 7.13 7.01
N ALA A 96 -12.45 6.02 7.74
CA ALA A 96 -11.28 5.16 7.64
C ALA A 96 -11.17 4.47 6.27
N LEU A 97 -12.30 4.02 5.70
CA LEU A 97 -12.33 3.46 4.35
C LEU A 97 -11.95 4.50 3.29
N ASP A 98 -12.50 5.71 3.38
CA ASP A 98 -12.22 6.80 2.46
C ASP A 98 -10.74 7.22 2.53
N ALA A 99 -10.19 7.34 3.73
CA ALA A 99 -8.78 7.65 3.95
C ALA A 99 -7.86 6.56 3.37
N ARG A 100 -8.21 5.28 3.56
CA ARG A 100 -7.48 4.15 2.99
C ARG A 100 -7.50 4.17 1.46
N GLN A 101 -8.65 4.45 0.86
CA GLN A 101 -8.77 4.55 -0.60
C GLN A 101 -7.96 5.73 -1.13
N ALA A 102 -7.96 6.87 -0.43
CA ALA A 102 -7.16 8.03 -0.79
C ALA A 102 -5.65 7.73 -0.72
N ALA A 103 -5.19 7.02 0.32
CA ALA A 103 -3.80 6.60 0.47
C ALA A 103 -3.38 5.63 -0.65
N ALA A 104 -4.23 4.65 -0.96
CA ALA A 104 -3.99 3.70 -2.06
C ALA A 104 -3.93 4.42 -3.43
N ALA A 105 -4.83 5.36 -3.69
CA ALA A 105 -4.83 6.15 -4.91
C ALA A 105 -3.59 7.04 -5.03
N ALA A 106 -3.15 7.68 -3.96
CA ALA A 106 -1.92 8.46 -3.94
C ALA A 106 -0.69 7.60 -4.21
N GLN A 107 -0.62 6.42 -3.59
CA GLN A 107 0.46 5.46 -3.81
C GLN A 107 0.49 4.94 -5.27
N ALA A 108 -0.68 4.65 -5.85
CA ALA A 108 -0.80 4.22 -7.24
C ALA A 108 -0.30 5.31 -8.22
N ARG A 109 -0.61 6.58 -7.97
CA ARG A 109 -0.09 7.69 -8.79
C ARG A 109 1.42 7.80 -8.72
N LEU A 110 2.02 7.65 -7.53
CA LEU A 110 3.46 7.67 -7.37
C LEU A 110 4.12 6.50 -8.11
N SER A 111 3.61 5.28 -7.97
CA SER A 111 4.14 4.10 -8.65
C SER A 111 4.05 4.22 -10.17
N THR A 112 2.97 4.80 -10.71
CA THR A 112 2.82 5.05 -12.14
C THR A 112 3.87 6.04 -12.67
N LEU A 113 4.12 7.11 -11.92
CA LEU A 113 5.15 8.09 -12.27
C LEU A 113 6.56 7.46 -12.23
N GLU A 114 6.85 6.67 -11.20
CA GLU A 114 8.12 5.96 -11.06
C GLU A 114 8.31 4.92 -12.18
N ALA A 115 7.27 4.16 -12.53
CA ALA A 115 7.30 3.20 -13.64
C ALA A 115 7.61 3.88 -14.97
N ALA A 116 6.93 5.00 -15.27
CA ALA A 116 7.20 5.78 -16.47
C ALA A 116 8.64 6.33 -16.50
N GLY A 117 9.18 6.71 -15.36
CA GLY A 117 10.59 7.12 -15.22
C GLY A 117 11.56 5.97 -15.49
N TYR A 118 11.29 4.77 -14.98
CA TYR A 118 12.10 3.57 -15.22
C TYR A 118 12.05 3.13 -16.69
N GLU A 119 10.90 3.21 -17.35
CA GLU A 119 10.80 2.90 -18.79
C GLU A 119 11.68 3.81 -19.63
N LYS A 120 11.65 5.13 -19.38
CA LYS A 120 12.53 6.08 -20.08
C LYS A 120 14.00 5.79 -19.84
N LEU A 121 14.37 5.50 -18.59
CA LEU A 121 15.75 5.16 -18.21
C LEU A 121 16.22 3.88 -18.89
N ASN A 122 15.37 2.85 -18.93
CA ASN A 122 15.67 1.58 -19.59
C ASN A 122 15.78 1.76 -21.12
N ALA A 123 14.95 2.61 -21.73
CA ALA A 123 15.06 2.93 -23.14
C ALA A 123 16.40 3.60 -23.48
N GLU A 124 16.85 4.55 -22.65
CA GLU A 124 18.15 5.19 -22.84
C GLU A 124 19.32 4.21 -22.58
N ARG A 125 19.24 3.36 -21.56
CA ARG A 125 20.24 2.31 -21.32
C ARG A 125 20.36 1.38 -22.52
N ARG A 126 19.25 0.90 -23.08
CA ARG A 126 19.28 0.05 -24.30
C ARG A 126 19.97 0.74 -25.47
N LYS A 127 19.75 2.05 -25.66
CA LYS A 127 20.47 2.80 -26.73
C LYS A 127 21.97 2.83 -26.50
N VAL A 128 22.41 3.03 -25.25
CA VAL A 128 23.83 3.03 -24.89
C VAL A 128 24.42 1.63 -25.06
N GLU A 129 23.75 0.60 -24.59
CA GLU A 129 24.17 -0.80 -24.74
C GLU A 129 24.29 -1.20 -26.21
N LEU A 130 23.31 -0.85 -27.05
CA LEU A 130 23.36 -1.08 -28.48
C LEU A 130 24.55 -0.34 -29.14
N ARG A 131 24.83 0.89 -28.73
CA ARG A 131 25.97 1.65 -29.25
C ARG A 131 27.29 0.98 -28.85
N VAL A 132 27.44 0.58 -27.58
CA VAL A 132 28.63 -0.14 -27.11
C VAL A 132 28.77 -1.48 -27.83
N PHE A 133 27.69 -2.21 -28.02
CA PHE A 133 27.69 -3.45 -28.80
C PHE A 133 28.14 -3.23 -30.24
N LEU A 134 27.59 -2.20 -30.91
CA LEU A 134 27.98 -1.86 -32.29
C LEU A 134 29.48 -1.48 -32.38
N TYR A 135 30.04 -0.75 -31.41
CA TYR A 135 31.46 -0.43 -31.38
C TYR A 135 32.32 -1.70 -31.21
N ARG A 136 31.91 -2.62 -30.31
CA ARG A 136 32.60 -3.91 -30.16
C ARG A 136 32.53 -4.73 -31.43
N LEU A 137 31.35 -4.79 -32.05
CA LEU A 137 31.14 -5.51 -33.30
C LEU A 137 31.99 -4.91 -34.44
N ALA A 138 32.02 -3.58 -34.56
CA ALA A 138 32.83 -2.87 -35.54
C ALA A 138 34.32 -3.11 -35.39
N LEU A 139 34.78 -3.36 -34.18
CA LEU A 139 36.18 -3.69 -33.90
C LEU A 139 36.50 -5.16 -34.15
N THR A 140 35.61 -6.07 -33.72
CA THR A 140 35.84 -7.53 -33.82
C THR A 140 35.54 -8.09 -35.22
N LEU A 141 34.60 -7.53 -35.96
CA LEU A 141 34.20 -8.02 -37.26
C LEU A 141 35.33 -7.95 -38.31
N PRO A 142 36.08 -6.83 -38.50
CA PRO A 142 37.21 -6.81 -39.41
C PRO A 142 38.31 -7.77 -39.00
N LEU A 143 38.52 -7.97 -37.69
CA LEU A 143 39.51 -8.88 -37.13
C LEU A 143 39.15 -10.35 -37.47
N LEU A 144 37.87 -10.71 -37.37
CA LEU A 144 37.32 -12.01 -37.79
C LEU A 144 37.42 -12.20 -39.34
N VAL A 145 37.17 -11.17 -40.11
CA VAL A 145 37.32 -11.21 -41.59
C VAL A 145 38.78 -11.46 -41.96
N VAL A 146 39.72 -10.77 -41.34
CA VAL A 146 41.17 -10.99 -41.57
C VAL A 146 41.57 -12.38 -41.13
N ALA A 147 41.08 -12.88 -40.00
CA ALA A 147 41.36 -14.25 -39.51
C ALA A 147 40.81 -15.28 -40.50
N GLY A 148 39.60 -15.15 -40.98
CA GLY A 148 38.97 -16.02 -41.96
C GLY A 148 39.71 -16.00 -43.30
N TRP A 149 40.16 -14.81 -43.79
CA TRP A 149 40.94 -14.68 -45.01
C TRP A 149 42.32 -15.36 -44.89
N LEU A 150 43.01 -15.16 -43.74
CA LEU A 150 44.30 -15.83 -43.44
C LEU A 150 44.11 -17.34 -43.37
N PHE A 151 43.04 -17.82 -42.77
CA PHE A 151 42.72 -19.24 -42.68
C PHE A 151 42.56 -19.87 -44.09
N VAL A 152 41.80 -19.24 -44.96
CA VAL A 152 41.53 -19.78 -46.30
C VAL A 152 42.79 -19.71 -47.20
N LYS A 153 43.52 -18.53 -47.18
CA LYS A 153 44.63 -18.28 -48.10
C LYS A 153 45.97 -18.88 -47.66
N LYS A 154 46.19 -19.03 -46.35
CA LYS A 154 47.48 -19.48 -45.76
C LYS A 154 47.44 -20.89 -45.12
N ARG A 155 46.42 -21.68 -45.44
CA ARG A 155 46.21 -23.04 -44.92
C ARG A 155 47.38 -24.01 -45.09
N LYS A 156 48.31 -23.78 -46.05
CA LYS A 156 49.49 -24.58 -46.34
C LYS A 156 50.82 -23.94 -45.91
N SER A 157 50.80 -22.92 -45.10
CA SER A 157 51.99 -22.15 -44.69
C SER A 157 52.55 -22.69 -43.37
N THR A 158 53.89 -22.59 -43.18
CA THR A 158 54.65 -22.93 -41.99
C THR A 158 54.19 -22.14 -40.73
N TYR A 159 53.44 -21.04 -40.94
CA TYR A 159 52.91 -20.17 -39.85
C TYR A 159 51.53 -20.56 -39.36
N TRP A 160 51.06 -21.79 -39.66
CA TRP A 160 49.74 -22.31 -39.26
C TRP A 160 49.47 -22.23 -37.74
N PRO A 161 50.44 -22.49 -36.80
CA PRO A 161 50.15 -22.35 -35.37
C PRO A 161 49.80 -20.95 -34.92
N PHE A 162 50.37 -19.91 -35.55
CA PHE A 162 50.04 -18.51 -35.23
C PHE A 162 48.64 -18.11 -35.68
N VAL A 163 48.17 -18.68 -36.77
CA VAL A 163 46.78 -18.47 -37.24
C VAL A 163 45.78 -19.03 -36.24
N TRP A 164 46.04 -20.18 -35.64
CA TRP A 164 45.20 -20.76 -34.58
C TRP A 164 45.19 -19.88 -33.32
N GLY A 165 46.35 -19.39 -32.87
CA GLY A 165 46.44 -18.45 -31.75
C GLY A 165 45.64 -17.15 -31.98
N PHE A 166 45.71 -16.62 -33.21
CA PHE A 166 44.95 -15.42 -33.58
C PHE A 166 43.44 -15.66 -33.64
N ILE A 167 42.97 -16.81 -34.13
CA ILE A 167 41.57 -17.20 -34.17
C ILE A 167 41.04 -17.36 -32.75
N LEU A 168 41.78 -18.04 -31.85
CA LEU A 168 41.41 -18.18 -30.45
C LEU A 168 41.35 -16.83 -29.75
N PHE A 169 42.31 -15.96 -29.98
CA PHE A 169 42.28 -14.61 -29.41
C PHE A 169 41.07 -13.81 -29.92
N ALA A 170 40.75 -13.85 -31.23
CA ALA A 170 39.62 -13.17 -31.82
C ALA A 170 38.27 -13.73 -31.35
N PHE A 171 38.21 -14.99 -30.93
CA PHE A 171 37.03 -15.63 -30.37
C PHE A 171 36.78 -15.25 -28.90
N PHE A 172 37.84 -15.00 -28.13
CA PHE A 172 37.75 -14.63 -26.72
C PHE A 172 37.73 -13.10 -26.45
N ALA A 173 38.07 -12.29 -27.42
CA ALA A 173 38.06 -10.82 -27.33
C ALA A 173 36.67 -10.24 -27.58
#